data_799f0e70d20f022642bf9c262c05a854
#
_entry.id   799f0e70d20f022642bf9c262c05a854
#
_cell.length_a   1.000
_cell.length_b   1.000
_cell.length_c   1.000
_cell.angle_alpha   90.00
_cell.angle_beta   90.00
_cell.angle_gamma   90.00
#
_symmetry.space_group_name_H-M   'P 1'
#
loop_
_entity.id
_entity.type
_entity.pdbx_description
1 polymer ?
#
loop_
_entity_poly.entity_id
_entity_poly.type
_entity_poly.pdbx_seq_one_letter_code
_entity_poly.pdbx_strand_id
1 'polypeptide(L)'
;ADLAAINARKNQLIEEFTDYRVEQLKDPRFTLIQEKAEFTSPNEVQVGTSKLKAKSFIIATGSVIADYPILGLKETGFVTSDDALTMREAPESIIVLGAGAVAVELAQFFLRIGTKVTLLQRSGHILSQGDEDLARPVEDRLREEGMDLFTGTKIIKAAKENGRSVIYFEYEGKEKRVEAETILQALGRRPNIDGLNLPAAGVETNKGRVTVDSEMRTNQKNIFAVGDVNGIHEVVHIAIQQGETAGFNACNPEASKEVDDRLKASVVFTDPAVASVGLSEKECKAANIDYWVASHPFSDHGKSMCLGETHGHVKILCDPVSGEVLGGHI
;
A
#
# COMPACT_ATOMS: atom_id res chain seq x y z
N ALA A 1 5.84 -6.30 -25.39
CA ALA A 1 6.57 -7.12 -24.40
C ALA A 1 5.93 -8.51 -24.29
N ASP A 2 6.71 -9.51 -23.89
CA ASP A 2 6.19 -10.87 -23.63
C ASP A 2 5.82 -11.01 -22.15
N LEU A 3 4.53 -10.84 -21.83
CA LEU A 3 4.02 -10.91 -20.46
C LEU A 3 4.15 -12.33 -19.87
N ALA A 4 4.09 -13.37 -20.70
CA ALA A 4 4.26 -14.75 -20.24
C ALA A 4 5.70 -14.98 -19.74
N ALA A 5 6.71 -14.47 -20.44
CA ALA A 5 8.12 -14.54 -20.02
C ALA A 5 8.37 -13.70 -18.75
N ILE A 6 7.77 -12.51 -18.65
CA ILE A 6 7.84 -11.65 -17.45
C ILE A 6 7.26 -12.40 -16.25
N ASN A 7 6.09 -13.02 -16.40
CA ASN A 7 5.45 -13.76 -15.32
C ASN A 7 6.21 -15.05 -14.95
N ALA A 8 6.80 -15.74 -15.90
CA ALA A 8 7.64 -16.90 -15.60
C ALA A 8 8.84 -16.52 -14.73
N ARG A 9 9.54 -15.43 -15.07
CA ARG A 9 10.64 -14.90 -14.26
C ARG A 9 10.16 -14.46 -12.87
N LYS A 10 9.06 -13.72 -12.80
CA LYS A 10 8.47 -13.29 -11.52
C LYS A 10 8.16 -14.49 -10.63
N ASN A 11 7.49 -15.52 -11.18
CA ASN A 11 7.12 -16.72 -10.43
C ASN A 11 8.35 -17.44 -9.89
N GLN A 12 9.40 -17.61 -10.68
CA GLN A 12 10.66 -18.18 -10.22
C GLN A 12 11.23 -17.43 -9.01
N LEU A 13 11.31 -16.09 -9.09
CA LEU A 13 11.82 -15.28 -7.99
C LEU A 13 10.95 -15.38 -6.73
N ILE A 14 9.62 -15.44 -6.89
CA ILE A 14 8.69 -15.60 -5.77
C ILE A 14 8.86 -16.99 -5.14
N GLU A 15 8.99 -18.05 -5.93
CA GLU A 15 9.23 -19.42 -5.45
C GLU A 15 10.51 -19.50 -4.59
N GLU A 16 11.62 -18.91 -5.07
CA GLU A 16 12.87 -18.85 -4.31
C GLU A 16 12.69 -18.18 -2.93
N PHE A 17 11.98 -17.06 -2.88
CA PHE A 17 11.65 -16.37 -1.61
C PHE A 17 10.72 -17.19 -0.72
N THR A 18 9.71 -17.82 -1.30
CA THR A 18 8.72 -18.61 -0.58
C THR A 18 9.35 -19.84 0.04
N ASP A 19 10.14 -20.57 -0.74
CA ASP A 19 10.82 -21.79 -0.28
C ASP A 19 11.73 -21.51 0.92
N TYR A 20 12.49 -20.41 0.87
CA TYR A 20 13.29 -19.99 2.01
C TYR A 20 12.45 -19.75 3.27
N ARG A 21 11.27 -19.11 3.15
CA ARG A 21 10.37 -18.87 4.28
C ARG A 21 9.71 -20.15 4.79
N VAL A 22 9.31 -21.04 3.88
CA VAL A 22 8.77 -22.36 4.23
C VAL A 22 9.79 -23.18 5.02
N GLU A 23 11.06 -23.19 4.61
CA GLU A 23 12.13 -23.86 5.36
C GLU A 23 12.31 -23.28 6.77
N GLN A 24 12.26 -21.96 6.91
CA GLN A 24 12.31 -21.34 8.25
C GLN A 24 11.15 -21.79 9.14
N LEU A 25 9.93 -21.94 8.60
CA LEU A 25 8.76 -22.38 9.36
C LEU A 25 8.76 -23.88 9.69
N LYS A 26 9.64 -24.70 9.08
CA LYS A 26 9.85 -26.11 9.43
C LYS A 26 10.74 -26.32 10.66
N ASP A 27 11.35 -25.24 11.18
CA ASP A 27 12.15 -25.32 12.40
C ASP A 27 11.31 -25.89 13.55
N PRO A 28 11.80 -26.90 14.31
CA PRO A 28 11.03 -27.58 15.37
C PRO A 28 10.62 -26.66 16.53
N ARG A 29 11.13 -25.42 16.58
CA ARG A 29 10.65 -24.40 17.53
C ARG A 29 9.27 -23.87 17.20
N PHE A 30 8.78 -24.08 15.96
CA PHE A 30 7.48 -23.62 15.49
C PHE A 30 6.51 -24.78 15.31
N THR A 31 5.23 -24.51 15.53
CA THR A 31 4.15 -25.40 15.11
C THR A 31 3.32 -24.66 14.09
N LEU A 32 3.46 -25.02 12.82
CA LEU A 32 2.67 -24.44 11.72
C LEU A 32 1.33 -25.19 11.61
N ILE A 33 0.24 -24.45 11.71
CA ILE A 33 -1.13 -24.96 11.52
C ILE A 33 -1.78 -24.17 10.36
N GLN A 34 -2.08 -24.84 9.26
CA GLN A 34 -2.65 -24.22 8.05
C GLN A 34 -4.18 -24.27 8.08
N GLU A 35 -4.78 -23.56 9.03
CA GLU A 35 -6.22 -23.51 9.25
C GLU A 35 -6.65 -22.07 9.59
N LYS A 36 -7.95 -21.78 9.46
CA LYS A 36 -8.52 -20.52 9.93
C LYS A 36 -8.60 -20.52 11.46
N ALA A 37 -8.21 -19.39 12.04
CA ALA A 37 -8.28 -19.17 13.48
C ALA A 37 -9.27 -18.05 13.80
N GLU A 38 -10.11 -18.27 14.83
CA GLU A 38 -11.00 -17.25 15.38
C GLU A 38 -10.93 -17.22 16.90
N PHE A 39 -11.05 -16.07 17.50
CA PHE A 39 -11.07 -15.93 18.95
C PHE A 39 -12.37 -16.46 19.54
N THR A 40 -12.25 -17.26 20.60
CA THR A 40 -13.38 -17.67 21.45
C THR A 40 -13.35 -17.00 22.83
N SER A 41 -12.19 -16.46 23.21
CA SER A 41 -11.97 -15.62 24.40
C SER A 41 -10.64 -14.85 24.26
N PRO A 42 -10.29 -13.93 25.18
CA PRO A 42 -8.98 -13.26 25.16
C PRO A 42 -7.77 -14.20 25.25
N ASN A 43 -7.96 -15.43 25.67
CA ASN A 43 -6.89 -16.40 25.90
C ASN A 43 -7.05 -17.70 25.08
N GLU A 44 -8.02 -17.78 24.18
CA GLU A 44 -8.33 -18.99 23.42
C GLU A 44 -8.75 -18.66 21.99
N VAL A 45 -8.23 -19.43 21.05
CA VAL A 45 -8.66 -19.41 19.64
C VAL A 45 -9.14 -20.79 19.22
N GLN A 46 -10.19 -20.84 18.41
CA GLN A 46 -10.62 -22.00 17.65
C GLN A 46 -9.80 -22.07 16.37
N VAL A 47 -9.21 -23.23 16.05
CA VAL A 47 -8.43 -23.48 14.84
C VAL A 47 -8.91 -24.80 14.25
N GLY A 48 -9.67 -24.74 13.15
CA GLY A 48 -10.38 -25.90 12.64
C GLY A 48 -11.28 -26.54 13.72
N THR A 49 -11.04 -27.79 14.07
CA THR A 49 -11.78 -28.49 15.14
C THR A 49 -11.14 -28.38 16.53
N SER A 50 -9.96 -27.77 16.65
CA SER A 50 -9.17 -27.70 17.87
C SER A 50 -9.26 -26.33 18.53
N LYS A 51 -9.14 -26.31 19.87
CA LYS A 51 -9.00 -25.09 20.66
C LYS A 51 -7.57 -24.95 21.16
N LEU A 52 -7.00 -23.78 20.95
CA LEU A 52 -5.65 -23.46 21.40
C LEU A 52 -5.70 -22.33 22.42
N LYS A 53 -4.99 -22.52 23.51
CA LYS A 53 -4.77 -21.49 24.54
C LYS A 53 -3.34 -21.02 24.51
N ALA A 54 -3.16 -19.73 24.64
CA ALA A 54 -1.84 -19.12 24.69
C ALA A 54 -1.76 -18.04 25.77
N LYS A 55 -0.54 -17.73 26.20
CA LYS A 55 -0.27 -16.59 27.10
C LYS A 55 -0.39 -15.26 26.37
N SER A 56 0.01 -15.24 25.09
CA SER A 56 -0.06 -14.05 24.23
C SER A 56 -0.45 -14.43 22.80
N PHE A 57 -1.05 -13.48 22.09
CA PHE A 57 -1.43 -13.61 20.68
C PHE A 57 -0.87 -12.43 19.89
N ILE A 58 -0.45 -12.68 18.65
CA ILE A 58 -0.06 -11.65 17.70
C ILE A 58 -0.95 -11.80 16.47
N ILE A 59 -1.75 -10.79 16.17
CA ILE A 59 -2.59 -10.71 14.98
C ILE A 59 -1.74 -10.12 13.86
N ALA A 60 -1.47 -10.90 12.80
CA ALA A 60 -0.65 -10.51 11.66
C ALA A 60 -1.35 -10.90 10.34
N THR A 61 -2.65 -10.68 10.26
CA THR A 61 -3.51 -11.13 9.16
C THR A 61 -3.48 -10.24 7.93
N GLY A 62 -2.71 -9.13 7.98
CA GLY A 62 -2.47 -8.26 6.84
C GLY A 62 -3.72 -7.50 6.39
N SER A 63 -3.84 -7.30 5.08
CA SER A 63 -4.93 -6.57 4.45
C SER A 63 -5.54 -7.34 3.29
N VAL A 64 -6.75 -6.95 2.89
CA VAL A 64 -7.47 -7.44 1.71
C VAL A 64 -7.90 -6.26 0.85
N ILE A 65 -8.22 -6.51 -0.41
CA ILE A 65 -8.71 -5.49 -1.33
C ILE A 65 -10.01 -4.88 -0.78
N ALA A 66 -10.06 -3.56 -0.75
CA ALA A 66 -11.23 -2.84 -0.30
C ALA A 66 -12.36 -2.91 -1.34
N ASP A 67 -13.58 -3.15 -0.88
CA ASP A 67 -14.78 -3.08 -1.72
C ASP A 67 -15.29 -1.63 -1.76
N TYR A 68 -15.26 -1.01 -2.94
CA TYR A 68 -15.78 0.34 -3.15
C TYR A 68 -17.13 0.32 -3.86
N PRO A 69 -18.13 1.04 -3.35
CA PRO A 69 -19.50 1.03 -3.89
C PRO A 69 -19.61 1.94 -5.13
N ILE A 70 -18.91 1.60 -6.21
CA ILE A 70 -19.07 2.27 -7.51
C ILE A 70 -20.20 1.58 -8.26
N LEU A 71 -21.22 2.36 -8.65
CA LEU A 71 -22.38 1.87 -9.37
C LEU A 71 -21.96 1.13 -10.65
N GLY A 72 -22.39 -0.11 -10.81
CA GLY A 72 -22.16 -0.94 -11.98
C GLY A 72 -20.75 -1.53 -12.09
N LEU A 73 -19.82 -1.28 -11.15
CA LEU A 73 -18.45 -1.78 -11.25
C LEU A 73 -18.38 -3.31 -11.15
N LYS A 74 -19.13 -3.90 -10.23
CA LYS A 74 -19.16 -5.37 -10.05
C LYS A 74 -19.76 -6.08 -11.27
N GLU A 75 -20.81 -5.53 -11.83
CA GLU A 75 -21.49 -6.05 -13.02
C GLU A 75 -20.64 -5.90 -14.29
N THR A 76 -19.88 -4.81 -14.38
CA THR A 76 -18.93 -4.58 -15.48
C THR A 76 -17.78 -5.57 -15.44
N GLY A 77 -17.35 -5.97 -14.25
CA GLY A 77 -16.16 -6.76 -14.00
C GLY A 77 -14.90 -5.90 -13.98
N PHE A 78 -13.97 -6.29 -13.14
CA PHE A 78 -12.66 -5.66 -13.00
C PHE A 78 -11.61 -6.69 -12.58
N VAL A 79 -10.36 -6.33 -12.74
CA VAL A 79 -9.21 -7.04 -12.18
C VAL A 79 -8.64 -6.26 -11.01
N THR A 80 -7.99 -6.96 -10.12
CA THR A 80 -7.29 -6.41 -8.94
C THR A 80 -5.78 -6.45 -9.16
N SER A 81 -4.99 -5.93 -8.21
CA SER A 81 -3.53 -6.09 -8.24
C SER A 81 -3.10 -7.57 -8.29
N ASP A 82 -3.81 -8.44 -7.56
CA ASP A 82 -3.49 -9.87 -7.49
C ASP A 82 -3.75 -10.55 -8.86
N ASP A 83 -4.84 -10.17 -9.54
CA ASP A 83 -5.16 -10.65 -10.89
C ASP A 83 -4.15 -10.11 -11.91
N ALA A 84 -3.80 -8.82 -11.83
CA ALA A 84 -2.84 -8.17 -12.73
C ALA A 84 -1.47 -8.84 -12.71
N LEU A 85 -1.01 -9.29 -11.55
CA LEU A 85 0.25 -10.01 -11.38
C LEU A 85 0.23 -11.44 -11.92
N THR A 86 -0.94 -11.97 -12.30
CA THR A 86 -1.10 -13.33 -12.83
C THR A 86 -1.63 -13.38 -14.27
N MET A 87 -1.89 -12.21 -14.87
CA MET A 87 -2.33 -12.11 -16.27
C MET A 87 -1.34 -12.77 -17.23
N ARG A 88 -1.84 -13.54 -18.17
CA ARG A 88 -1.01 -14.20 -19.20
C ARG A 88 -0.77 -13.33 -20.42
N GLU A 89 -1.68 -12.44 -20.72
CA GLU A 89 -1.65 -11.55 -21.87
C GLU A 89 -1.91 -10.10 -21.38
N ALA A 90 -1.19 -9.16 -21.96
CA ALA A 90 -1.42 -7.75 -21.68
C ALA A 90 -2.69 -7.29 -22.40
N PRO A 91 -3.61 -6.59 -21.70
CA PRO A 91 -4.78 -6.05 -22.36
C PRO A 91 -4.37 -4.96 -23.37
N GLU A 92 -5.12 -4.79 -24.45
CA GLU A 92 -4.95 -3.69 -25.41
C GLU A 92 -5.06 -2.32 -24.69
N SER A 93 -6.01 -2.23 -23.77
CA SER A 93 -6.25 -1.01 -23.01
C SER A 93 -6.80 -1.30 -21.61
N ILE A 94 -6.45 -0.44 -20.64
CA ILE A 94 -6.83 -0.59 -19.23
C ILE A 94 -7.22 0.77 -18.63
N ILE A 95 -8.31 0.77 -17.84
CA ILE A 95 -8.67 1.90 -16.98
C ILE A 95 -8.23 1.57 -15.57
N VAL A 96 -7.34 2.37 -14.98
CA VAL A 96 -6.89 2.22 -13.59
C VAL A 96 -7.68 3.15 -12.70
N LEU A 97 -8.37 2.59 -11.70
CA LEU A 97 -9.12 3.35 -10.71
C LEU A 97 -8.29 3.50 -9.45
N GLY A 98 -7.98 4.76 -9.10
CA GLY A 98 -7.07 5.13 -8.00
C GLY A 98 -5.68 5.48 -8.48
N ALA A 99 -4.89 6.14 -7.62
CA ALA A 99 -3.51 6.52 -7.89
C ALA A 99 -2.64 6.50 -6.61
N GLY A 100 -2.84 5.52 -5.75
CA GLY A 100 -1.88 5.14 -4.71
C GLY A 100 -0.69 4.37 -5.31
N ALA A 101 0.27 3.95 -4.49
CA ALA A 101 1.50 3.27 -4.93
C ALA A 101 1.22 2.11 -5.88
N VAL A 102 0.38 1.16 -5.49
CA VAL A 102 0.02 -0.01 -6.31
C VAL A 102 -0.57 0.39 -7.67
N ALA A 103 -1.43 1.42 -7.67
CA ALA A 103 -2.09 1.89 -8.88
C ALA A 103 -1.08 2.47 -9.88
N VAL A 104 -0.20 3.38 -9.43
CA VAL A 104 0.75 4.05 -10.33
C VAL A 104 1.86 3.12 -10.81
N GLU A 105 2.32 2.19 -9.97
CA GLU A 105 3.31 1.17 -10.34
C GLU A 105 2.77 0.24 -11.42
N LEU A 106 1.58 -0.31 -11.23
CA LEU A 106 0.94 -1.18 -12.22
C LEU A 106 0.54 -0.42 -13.48
N ALA A 107 0.06 0.83 -13.35
CA ALA A 107 -0.28 1.67 -14.50
C ALA A 107 0.95 1.93 -15.37
N GLN A 108 2.10 2.30 -14.78
CA GLN A 108 3.34 2.49 -15.53
C GLN A 108 3.87 1.19 -16.11
N PHE A 109 3.77 0.08 -15.38
CA PHE A 109 4.12 -1.24 -15.89
C PHE A 109 3.34 -1.57 -17.16
N PHE A 110 2.01 -1.49 -17.13
CA PHE A 110 1.17 -1.79 -18.29
C PHE A 110 1.46 -0.83 -19.46
N LEU A 111 1.63 0.46 -19.18
CA LEU A 111 1.99 1.44 -20.19
C LEU A 111 3.28 1.05 -20.93
N ARG A 112 4.32 0.71 -20.19
CA ARG A 112 5.65 0.36 -20.72
C ARG A 112 5.70 -0.97 -21.45
N ILE A 113 4.75 -1.87 -21.20
CA ILE A 113 4.63 -3.11 -22.00
C ILE A 113 3.74 -2.95 -23.24
N GLY A 114 3.16 -1.75 -23.46
CA GLY A 114 2.43 -1.40 -24.68
C GLY A 114 0.91 -1.35 -24.54
N THR A 115 0.36 -1.47 -23.32
CA THR A 115 -1.07 -1.27 -23.05
C THR A 115 -1.42 0.22 -23.06
N LYS A 116 -2.53 0.59 -23.69
CA LYS A 116 -3.08 1.96 -23.54
C LYS A 116 -3.67 2.12 -22.15
N VAL A 117 -3.15 3.07 -21.35
CA VAL A 117 -3.54 3.26 -19.95
C VAL A 117 -4.27 4.58 -19.76
N THR A 118 -5.46 4.52 -19.12
CA THR A 118 -6.17 5.68 -18.58
C THR A 118 -6.23 5.55 -17.07
N LEU A 119 -5.73 6.53 -16.32
CA LEU A 119 -5.74 6.53 -14.86
C LEU A 119 -6.69 7.61 -14.33
N LEU A 120 -7.59 7.23 -13.43
CA LEU A 120 -8.58 8.11 -12.81
C LEU A 120 -8.33 8.24 -11.31
N GLN A 121 -8.04 9.46 -10.84
CA GLN A 121 -7.81 9.78 -9.44
C GLN A 121 -8.78 10.83 -8.91
N ARG A 122 -9.38 10.56 -7.75
CA ARG A 122 -10.30 11.48 -7.07
C ARG A 122 -9.61 12.72 -6.53
N SER A 123 -8.44 12.57 -5.92
CA SER A 123 -7.65 13.69 -5.36
C SER A 123 -7.01 14.53 -6.48
N GLY A 124 -6.58 15.76 -6.16
CA GLY A 124 -5.97 16.69 -7.12
C GLY A 124 -4.61 16.28 -7.65
N HIS A 125 -3.98 15.25 -7.06
CA HIS A 125 -2.72 14.67 -7.52
C HIS A 125 -2.67 13.17 -7.19
N ILE A 126 -1.78 12.43 -7.87
CA ILE A 126 -1.46 11.04 -7.53
C ILE A 126 -0.73 10.97 -6.19
N LEU A 127 -0.58 9.79 -5.61
CA LEU A 127 0.13 9.58 -4.34
C LEU A 127 -0.31 10.57 -3.24
N SER A 128 -1.59 10.86 -3.16
CA SER A 128 -2.18 11.96 -2.36
C SER A 128 -2.01 11.84 -0.84
N GLN A 129 -1.42 10.77 -0.36
CA GLN A 129 -1.00 10.62 1.05
C GLN A 129 0.21 11.52 1.37
N GLY A 130 1.17 11.64 0.44
CA GLY A 130 2.37 12.47 0.56
C GLY A 130 2.16 13.93 0.11
N ASP A 131 3.28 14.65 0.00
CA ASP A 131 3.31 16.01 -0.50
C ASP A 131 3.12 16.04 -2.03
N GLU A 132 2.44 17.08 -2.52
CA GLU A 132 2.10 17.21 -3.93
C GLU A 132 3.34 17.38 -4.82
N ASP A 133 4.35 18.10 -4.36
CA ASP A 133 5.58 18.35 -5.11
C ASP A 133 6.39 17.07 -5.41
N LEU A 134 6.24 16.02 -4.58
CA LEU A 134 6.81 14.70 -4.84
C LEU A 134 6.02 13.90 -5.89
N ALA A 135 4.71 14.15 -5.99
CA ALA A 135 3.84 13.45 -6.94
C ALA A 135 3.95 14.02 -8.36
N ARG A 136 4.13 15.34 -8.50
CA ARG A 136 4.14 16.04 -9.80
C ARG A 136 5.17 15.52 -10.79
N PRO A 137 6.44 15.27 -10.41
CA PRO A 137 7.43 14.72 -11.36
C PRO A 137 7.03 13.36 -11.93
N VAL A 138 6.36 12.53 -11.13
CA VAL A 138 5.83 11.23 -11.59
C VAL A 138 4.64 11.44 -12.54
N GLU A 139 3.72 12.36 -12.23
CA GLU A 139 2.60 12.68 -13.11
C GLU A 139 3.09 13.17 -14.48
N ASP A 140 4.08 14.06 -14.49
CA ASP A 140 4.64 14.61 -15.72
C ASP A 140 5.28 13.51 -16.56
N ARG A 141 6.08 12.63 -15.93
CA ARG A 141 6.68 11.49 -16.59
C ARG A 141 5.64 10.51 -17.17
N LEU A 142 4.61 10.19 -16.41
CA LEU A 142 3.54 9.31 -16.88
C LEU A 142 2.79 9.90 -18.09
N ARG A 143 2.54 11.21 -18.10
CA ARG A 143 1.94 11.92 -19.25
C ARG A 143 2.87 11.95 -20.46
N GLU A 144 4.18 12.19 -20.26
CA GLU A 144 5.19 12.13 -21.32
C GLU A 144 5.29 10.75 -21.96
N GLU A 145 5.15 9.69 -21.15
CA GLU A 145 5.09 8.31 -21.62
C GLU A 145 3.78 7.97 -22.35
N GLY A 146 2.79 8.86 -22.35
CA GLY A 146 1.53 8.72 -23.10
C GLY A 146 0.35 8.20 -22.29
N MET A 147 0.39 8.29 -20.95
CA MET A 147 -0.74 7.94 -20.10
C MET A 147 -1.83 9.01 -20.13
N ASP A 148 -3.09 8.60 -20.33
CA ASP A 148 -4.26 9.46 -20.12
C ASP A 148 -4.52 9.57 -18.61
N LEU A 149 -3.96 10.61 -17.94
CA LEU A 149 -4.02 10.77 -16.49
C LEU A 149 -4.96 11.90 -16.09
N PHE A 150 -6.02 11.57 -15.35
CA PHE A 150 -7.02 12.50 -14.82
C PHE A 150 -7.01 12.52 -13.31
N THR A 151 -6.71 13.66 -12.70
CA THR A 151 -6.79 13.92 -11.26
C THR A 151 -7.95 14.86 -10.94
N GLY A 152 -8.47 14.82 -9.71
CA GLY A 152 -9.66 15.62 -9.34
C GLY A 152 -10.97 15.07 -9.94
N THR A 153 -11.03 13.77 -10.21
CA THR A 153 -12.21 13.14 -10.84
C THR A 153 -13.22 12.66 -9.80
N LYS A 154 -14.47 12.53 -10.25
CA LYS A 154 -15.53 11.87 -9.49
C LYS A 154 -16.17 10.80 -10.37
N ILE A 155 -15.95 9.54 -10.05
CA ILE A 155 -16.55 8.41 -10.78
C ILE A 155 -18.06 8.43 -10.54
N ILE A 156 -18.83 8.35 -11.61
CA ILE A 156 -20.30 8.32 -11.59
C ILE A 156 -20.77 6.86 -11.63
N LYS A 157 -20.32 6.10 -12.63
CA LYS A 157 -20.67 4.68 -12.80
C LYS A 157 -19.71 3.95 -13.72
N ALA A 158 -19.72 2.63 -13.63
CA ALA A 158 -19.13 1.72 -14.62
C ALA A 158 -20.25 1.04 -15.42
N ALA A 159 -19.97 0.65 -16.66
CA ALA A 159 -20.88 -0.09 -17.52
C ALA A 159 -20.11 -0.98 -18.50
N LYS A 160 -20.77 -2.03 -19.01
CA LYS A 160 -20.25 -2.83 -20.13
C LYS A 160 -21.01 -2.42 -21.39
N GLU A 161 -20.30 -1.88 -22.39
CA GLU A 161 -20.89 -1.40 -23.65
C GLU A 161 -20.14 -2.01 -24.83
N ASN A 162 -20.84 -2.67 -25.74
CA ASN A 162 -20.25 -3.33 -26.91
C ASN A 162 -19.03 -4.22 -26.59
N GLY A 163 -19.08 -4.92 -25.44
CA GLY A 163 -17.99 -5.79 -24.98
C GLY A 163 -16.84 -5.07 -24.26
N ARG A 164 -16.80 -3.74 -24.26
CA ARG A 164 -15.78 -2.94 -23.58
C ARG A 164 -16.25 -2.44 -22.23
N SER A 165 -15.33 -2.23 -21.31
CA SER A 165 -15.57 -1.63 -20.01
C SER A 165 -15.55 -0.11 -20.15
N VAL A 166 -16.56 0.57 -19.62
CA VAL A 166 -16.71 2.03 -19.71
C VAL A 166 -16.83 2.62 -18.32
N ILE A 167 -16.11 3.70 -18.05
CA ILE A 167 -16.25 4.51 -16.84
C ILE A 167 -16.78 5.89 -17.22
N TYR A 168 -17.88 6.28 -16.57
CA TYR A 168 -18.42 7.64 -16.60
C TYR A 168 -17.95 8.39 -15.36
N PHE A 169 -17.40 9.58 -15.55
CA PHE A 169 -16.86 10.39 -14.47
C PHE A 169 -17.00 11.88 -14.73
N GLU A 170 -17.05 12.67 -13.68
CA GLU A 170 -16.98 14.13 -13.73
C GLU A 170 -15.51 14.56 -13.67
N TYR A 171 -15.13 15.49 -14.54
CA TYR A 171 -13.82 16.11 -14.57
C TYR A 171 -13.97 17.58 -15.01
N GLU A 172 -13.46 18.53 -14.22
CA GLU A 172 -13.59 19.97 -14.47
C GLU A 172 -15.03 20.42 -14.68
N GLY A 173 -15.96 19.87 -13.89
CA GLY A 173 -17.39 20.19 -13.94
C GLY A 173 -18.14 19.64 -15.17
N LYS A 174 -17.51 18.75 -15.95
CA LYS A 174 -18.12 18.11 -17.12
C LYS A 174 -18.11 16.60 -16.98
N GLU A 175 -19.19 15.98 -17.43
CA GLU A 175 -19.22 14.52 -17.56
C GLU A 175 -18.34 14.09 -18.74
N LYS A 176 -17.47 13.12 -18.47
CA LYS A 176 -16.61 12.44 -19.44
C LYS A 176 -16.86 10.94 -19.39
N ARG A 177 -16.47 10.26 -20.46
CA ARG A 177 -16.40 8.79 -20.52
C ARG A 177 -15.07 8.34 -21.07
N VAL A 178 -14.60 7.22 -20.56
CA VAL A 178 -13.47 6.48 -21.09
C VAL A 178 -13.83 5.01 -21.23
N GLU A 179 -13.23 4.34 -22.22
CA GLU A 179 -13.49 2.92 -22.46
C GLU A 179 -12.16 2.15 -22.60
N ALA A 180 -12.16 0.91 -22.14
CA ALA A 180 -11.02 0.02 -22.26
C ALA A 180 -11.48 -1.44 -22.32
N GLU A 181 -10.55 -2.33 -22.61
CA GLU A 181 -10.77 -3.79 -22.57
C GLU A 181 -11.08 -4.22 -21.12
N THR A 182 -10.33 -3.72 -20.15
CA THR A 182 -10.49 -4.07 -18.74
C THR A 182 -10.34 -2.86 -17.79
N ILE A 183 -10.78 -3.06 -16.55
CA ILE A 183 -10.62 -2.11 -15.44
C ILE A 183 -9.71 -2.73 -14.40
N LEU A 184 -8.68 -2.00 -13.95
CA LEU A 184 -7.90 -2.33 -12.76
C LEU A 184 -8.46 -1.54 -11.57
N GLN A 185 -9.07 -2.24 -10.63
CA GLN A 185 -9.50 -1.63 -9.37
C GLN A 185 -8.32 -1.59 -8.39
N ALA A 186 -7.76 -0.40 -8.18
CA ALA A 186 -6.65 -0.13 -7.26
C ALA A 186 -7.00 1.00 -6.27
N LEU A 187 -8.25 0.98 -5.76
CA LEU A 187 -8.81 2.01 -4.88
C LEU A 187 -8.38 1.88 -3.42
N GLY A 188 -7.60 0.87 -3.10
CA GLY A 188 -6.98 0.67 -1.79
C GLY A 188 -7.26 -0.71 -1.19
N ARG A 189 -6.71 -0.89 0.00
CA ARG A 189 -6.83 -2.11 0.80
C ARG A 189 -7.51 -1.79 2.13
N ARG A 190 -7.99 -2.80 2.82
CA ARG A 190 -8.51 -2.69 4.18
C ARG A 190 -7.92 -3.76 5.08
N PRO A 191 -7.76 -3.50 6.38
CA PRO A 191 -7.30 -4.50 7.33
C PRO A 191 -8.10 -5.80 7.24
N ASN A 192 -7.41 -6.93 7.29
CA ASN A 192 -8.04 -8.26 7.23
C ASN A 192 -8.39 -8.73 8.64
N ILE A 193 -9.55 -8.29 9.13
CA ILE A 193 -10.12 -8.69 10.42
C ILE A 193 -11.26 -9.70 10.27
N ASP A 194 -11.60 -10.06 9.03
CA ASP A 194 -12.74 -10.94 8.75
C ASP A 194 -12.51 -12.34 9.32
N GLY A 195 -13.51 -12.86 10.03
CA GLY A 195 -13.46 -14.20 10.63
C GLY A 195 -12.58 -14.34 11.89
N LEU A 196 -11.92 -13.26 12.35
CA LEU A 196 -11.13 -13.30 13.60
C LEU A 196 -11.99 -13.32 14.87
N ASN A 197 -13.26 -12.91 14.79
CA ASN A 197 -14.16 -12.79 15.95
C ASN A 197 -13.56 -11.94 17.10
N LEU A 198 -12.97 -10.79 16.76
CA LEU A 198 -12.32 -9.87 17.70
C LEU A 198 -13.19 -9.49 18.91
N PRO A 199 -14.53 -9.32 18.79
CA PRO A 199 -15.39 -9.06 19.94
C PRO A 199 -15.33 -10.15 21.02
N ALA A 200 -15.17 -11.42 20.67
CA ALA A 200 -15.03 -12.51 21.65
C ALA A 200 -13.74 -12.40 22.48
N ALA A 201 -12.70 -11.79 21.90
CA ALA A 201 -11.47 -11.45 22.61
C ALA A 201 -11.52 -10.10 23.32
N GLY A 202 -12.57 -9.30 23.14
CA GLY A 202 -12.67 -7.93 23.64
C GLY A 202 -11.67 -6.97 23.00
N VAL A 203 -11.18 -7.26 21.78
CA VAL A 203 -10.26 -6.41 21.04
C VAL A 203 -11.02 -5.30 20.34
N GLU A 204 -10.59 -4.06 20.58
CA GLU A 204 -11.19 -2.87 19.99
C GLU A 204 -10.68 -2.60 18.59
N THR A 205 -11.58 -2.10 17.74
CA THR A 205 -11.26 -1.66 16.40
C THR A 205 -11.73 -0.23 16.15
N ASN A 206 -10.98 0.51 15.35
CA ASN A 206 -11.37 1.84 14.89
C ASN A 206 -11.39 1.89 13.35
N LYS A 207 -12.55 2.13 12.76
CA LYS A 207 -12.75 2.13 11.29
C LYS A 207 -12.22 0.86 10.62
N GLY A 208 -12.44 -0.30 11.25
CA GLY A 208 -12.00 -1.60 10.73
C GLY A 208 -10.51 -1.93 10.94
N ARG A 209 -9.77 -1.12 11.70
CA ARG A 209 -8.37 -1.34 12.08
C ARG A 209 -8.27 -1.84 13.50
N VAL A 210 -7.40 -2.77 13.78
CA VAL A 210 -7.09 -3.14 15.16
C VAL A 210 -6.27 -2.01 15.81
N THR A 211 -6.78 -1.40 16.87
CA THR A 211 -6.10 -0.31 17.56
C THR A 211 -4.95 -0.86 18.42
N VAL A 212 -3.77 -0.26 18.29
CA VAL A 212 -2.58 -0.61 19.07
C VAL A 212 -1.88 0.64 19.59
N ASP A 213 -1.08 0.47 20.64
CA ASP A 213 -0.15 1.48 21.17
C ASP A 213 1.25 1.37 20.49
N SER A 214 2.23 2.14 20.96
CA SER A 214 3.62 2.09 20.47
C SER A 214 4.32 0.76 20.74
N GLU A 215 3.85 -0.03 21.68
CA GLU A 215 4.32 -1.39 21.96
C GLU A 215 3.68 -2.46 21.05
N MET A 216 2.85 -2.06 20.09
CA MET A 216 2.00 -2.91 19.24
C MET A 216 0.95 -3.70 20.02
N ARG A 217 0.62 -3.29 21.23
CA ARG A 217 -0.34 -3.91 22.11
C ARG A 217 -1.74 -3.35 21.86
N THR A 218 -2.74 -4.21 21.80
CA THR A 218 -4.15 -3.80 21.75
C THR A 218 -4.63 -3.34 23.14
N ASN A 219 -5.91 -2.98 23.26
CA ASN A 219 -6.55 -2.78 24.56
C ASN A 219 -6.54 -4.04 25.45
N GLN A 220 -6.28 -5.23 24.88
CA GLN A 220 -6.07 -6.48 25.62
C GLN A 220 -4.56 -6.69 25.84
N LYS A 221 -4.13 -6.74 27.11
CA LYS A 221 -2.71 -6.77 27.51
C LYS A 221 -1.88 -7.90 26.89
N ASN A 222 -2.52 -9.00 26.54
CA ASN A 222 -1.90 -10.20 25.98
C ASN A 222 -2.13 -10.35 24.46
N ILE A 223 -2.75 -9.36 23.79
CA ILE A 223 -3.01 -9.41 22.36
C ILE A 223 -2.35 -8.23 21.67
N PHE A 224 -1.55 -8.52 20.67
CA PHE A 224 -0.82 -7.58 19.84
C PHE A 224 -1.34 -7.62 18.40
N ALA A 225 -1.12 -6.54 17.62
CA ALA A 225 -1.45 -6.55 16.20
C ALA A 225 -0.39 -5.79 15.39
N VAL A 226 0.07 -6.38 14.29
CA VAL A 226 1.22 -5.90 13.51
C VAL A 226 0.95 -5.92 12.01
N GLY A 227 1.59 -5.02 11.27
CA GLY A 227 1.43 -4.87 9.83
C GLY A 227 0.08 -4.27 9.45
N ASP A 228 -0.37 -4.53 8.23
CA ASP A 228 -1.53 -3.87 7.63
C ASP A 228 -2.83 -3.97 8.44
N VAL A 229 -2.95 -4.99 9.29
CA VAL A 229 -4.16 -5.19 10.12
C VAL A 229 -4.39 -4.07 11.14
N ASN A 230 -3.32 -3.38 11.58
CA ASN A 230 -3.43 -2.20 12.44
C ASN A 230 -3.61 -0.90 11.64
N GLY A 231 -3.33 -0.93 10.32
CA GLY A 231 -3.56 0.16 9.38
C GLY A 231 -2.76 1.43 9.69
N ILE A 232 -1.62 1.32 10.38
CA ILE A 232 -0.72 2.44 10.67
C ILE A 232 0.17 2.69 9.45
N HIS A 233 0.90 1.65 9.00
CA HIS A 233 1.75 1.68 7.81
C HIS A 233 1.64 0.36 7.06
N GLU A 234 1.21 0.42 5.79
CA GLU A 234 1.04 -0.75 4.92
C GLU A 234 2.34 -1.02 4.13
N VAL A 235 3.45 -1.24 4.86
CA VAL A 235 4.79 -1.39 4.31
C VAL A 235 5.51 -2.57 4.99
N VAL A 236 6.11 -3.46 4.18
CA VAL A 236 6.66 -4.74 4.64
C VAL A 236 7.72 -4.59 5.72
N HIS A 237 8.71 -3.70 5.54
CA HIS A 237 9.79 -3.54 6.54
C HIS A 237 9.29 -2.92 7.85
N ILE A 238 8.24 -2.08 7.81
CA ILE A 238 7.57 -1.59 9.03
C ILE A 238 6.82 -2.74 9.71
N ALA A 239 6.12 -3.58 8.95
CA ALA A 239 5.45 -4.75 9.50
C ALA A 239 6.43 -5.73 10.17
N ILE A 240 7.65 -5.88 9.64
CA ILE A 240 8.73 -6.69 10.25
C ILE A 240 9.16 -6.05 11.57
N GLN A 241 9.45 -4.74 11.61
CA GLN A 241 9.83 -4.02 12.83
C GLN A 241 8.74 -4.12 13.91
N GLN A 242 7.47 -3.95 13.53
CA GLN A 242 6.34 -4.13 14.42
C GLN A 242 6.25 -5.58 14.94
N GLY A 243 6.49 -6.57 14.06
CA GLY A 243 6.52 -7.99 14.42
C GLY A 243 7.61 -8.34 15.42
N GLU A 244 8.81 -7.81 15.23
CA GLU A 244 9.93 -7.97 16.18
C GLU A 244 9.62 -7.33 17.54
N THR A 245 9.03 -6.14 17.55
CA THR A 245 8.60 -5.43 18.77
C THR A 245 7.52 -6.23 19.50
N ALA A 246 6.46 -6.63 18.82
CA ALA A 246 5.36 -7.40 19.41
C ALA A 246 5.84 -8.77 19.93
N GLY A 247 6.70 -9.46 19.18
CA GLY A 247 7.30 -10.73 19.59
C GLY A 247 8.15 -10.59 20.86
N PHE A 248 8.97 -9.54 20.93
CA PHE A 248 9.74 -9.24 22.14
C PHE A 248 8.80 -8.98 23.33
N ASN A 249 7.81 -8.09 23.16
CA ASN A 249 6.89 -7.68 24.22
C ASN A 249 5.98 -8.84 24.70
N ALA A 250 5.58 -9.73 23.79
CA ALA A 250 4.81 -10.92 24.13
C ALA A 250 5.58 -11.91 25.05
N CYS A 251 6.92 -11.93 24.92
CA CYS A 251 7.80 -12.82 25.72
C CYS A 251 8.37 -12.12 26.96
N ASN A 252 8.37 -10.79 27.03
CA ASN A 252 9.00 -10.00 28.09
C ASN A 252 8.01 -8.98 28.70
N PRO A 253 7.02 -9.41 29.47
CA PRO A 253 5.97 -8.52 29.97
C PRO A 253 6.48 -7.42 30.92
N GLU A 254 7.66 -7.59 31.52
CA GLU A 254 8.27 -6.64 32.46
C GLU A 254 9.24 -5.64 31.77
N ALA A 255 9.53 -5.82 30.47
CA ALA A 255 10.47 -4.99 29.72
C ALA A 255 9.96 -4.78 28.31
N SER A 256 9.26 -3.66 28.09
CA SER A 256 8.67 -3.36 26.79
C SER A 256 9.64 -2.63 25.84
N LYS A 257 9.42 -2.81 24.54
CA LYS A 257 9.99 -2.04 23.45
C LYS A 257 8.89 -1.28 22.73
N GLU A 258 9.23 -0.14 22.17
CA GLU A 258 8.34 0.66 21.34
C GLU A 258 8.84 0.72 19.90
N VAL A 259 7.92 0.87 18.97
CA VAL A 259 8.23 1.18 17.56
C VAL A 259 8.50 2.67 17.45
N ASP A 260 9.61 3.03 16.82
CA ASP A 260 9.94 4.42 16.52
C ASP A 260 9.37 4.82 15.14
N ASP A 261 8.20 5.44 15.13
CA ASP A 261 7.54 5.90 13.90
C ASP A 261 8.23 7.09 13.20
N ARG A 262 9.25 7.70 13.81
CA ARG A 262 10.03 8.78 13.18
C ARG A 262 10.84 8.28 11.98
N LEU A 263 11.22 7.01 11.98
CA LEU A 263 12.03 6.38 10.94
C LEU A 263 11.18 5.64 9.89
N LYS A 264 9.90 5.98 9.74
CA LYS A 264 9.06 5.40 8.70
C LYS A 264 9.63 5.75 7.33
N ALA A 265 10.06 4.73 6.60
CA ALA A 265 10.52 4.86 5.24
C ALA A 265 9.50 4.26 4.28
N SER A 266 9.36 4.84 3.10
CA SER A 266 8.51 4.31 2.04
C SER A 266 9.14 4.56 0.68
N VAL A 267 8.86 3.67 -0.27
CA VAL A 267 9.28 3.81 -1.66
C VAL A 267 8.13 3.42 -2.56
N VAL A 268 7.87 4.22 -3.59
CA VAL A 268 7.01 3.88 -4.72
C VAL A 268 7.92 3.61 -5.92
N PHE A 269 7.80 2.41 -6.48
CA PHE A 269 8.70 1.90 -7.52
C PHE A 269 8.27 2.32 -8.93
N THR A 270 7.89 3.58 -9.07
CA THR A 270 7.72 4.23 -10.38
C THR A 270 9.07 4.67 -10.94
N ASP A 271 9.07 5.20 -12.15
CA ASP A 271 10.22 5.86 -12.75
C ASP A 271 9.78 7.26 -13.24
N PRO A 272 10.23 8.34 -12.54
CA PRO A 272 11.11 8.30 -11.37
C PRO A 272 10.48 7.64 -10.15
N ALA A 273 11.31 7.01 -9.30
CA ALA A 273 10.87 6.48 -8.02
C ALA A 273 10.60 7.62 -7.03
N VAL A 274 9.67 7.40 -6.10
CA VAL A 274 9.43 8.33 -4.99
C VAL A 274 9.80 7.64 -3.68
N ALA A 275 10.76 8.20 -2.95
CA ALA A 275 11.15 7.70 -1.65
C ALA A 275 10.99 8.77 -0.57
N SER A 276 10.59 8.35 0.61
CA SER A 276 10.38 9.24 1.76
C SER A 276 10.82 8.57 3.05
N VAL A 277 11.38 9.36 3.95
CA VAL A 277 11.65 8.97 5.33
C VAL A 277 11.32 10.13 6.26
N GLY A 278 10.75 9.83 7.42
CA GLY A 278 10.36 10.85 8.39
C GLY A 278 9.09 11.60 8.03
N LEU A 279 8.99 12.86 8.48
CA LEU A 279 7.80 13.71 8.33
C LEU A 279 7.78 14.42 6.98
N SER A 280 6.61 14.46 6.35
CA SER A 280 6.31 15.32 5.20
C SER A 280 5.92 16.73 5.67
N GLU A 281 5.93 17.72 4.77
CA GLU A 281 5.38 19.06 5.06
C GLU A 281 3.92 19.00 5.47
N LYS A 282 3.14 18.14 4.81
CA LYS A 282 1.73 17.91 5.11
C LYS A 282 1.53 17.43 6.56
N GLU A 283 2.38 16.50 7.02
CA GLU A 283 2.34 16.00 8.40
C GLU A 283 2.82 17.06 9.42
N CYS A 284 3.89 17.79 9.11
CA CYS A 284 4.34 18.89 9.95
C CYS A 284 3.24 19.95 10.12
N LYS A 285 2.59 20.36 9.03
CA LYS A 285 1.46 21.29 9.07
C LYS A 285 0.29 20.76 9.90
N ALA A 286 -0.07 19.49 9.72
CA ALA A 286 -1.17 18.87 10.47
C ALA A 286 -0.88 18.74 11.98
N ALA A 287 0.37 18.54 12.35
CA ALA A 287 0.83 18.41 13.73
C ALA A 287 1.24 19.75 14.37
N ASN A 288 1.20 20.88 13.64
CA ASN A 288 1.71 22.20 14.03
C ASN A 288 3.19 22.14 14.47
N ILE A 289 4.00 21.40 13.74
CA ILE A 289 5.47 21.33 13.91
C ILE A 289 6.10 22.38 13.01
N ASP A 290 6.91 23.28 13.59
CA ASP A 290 7.69 24.25 12.84
C ASP A 290 8.81 23.54 12.08
N TYR A 291 9.07 23.94 10.82
CA TYR A 291 10.12 23.35 10.00
C TYR A 291 10.69 24.36 9.00
N TRP A 292 11.96 24.15 8.66
CA TRP A 292 12.55 24.67 7.45
C TRP A 292 12.56 23.59 6.39
N VAL A 293 12.36 24.01 5.14
CA VAL A 293 12.44 23.11 3.97
C VAL A 293 13.47 23.62 2.99
N ALA A 294 14.28 22.71 2.49
CA ALA A 294 15.18 22.94 1.36
C ALA A 294 14.94 21.88 0.29
N SER A 295 14.95 22.32 -0.96
CA SER A 295 14.77 21.45 -2.12
C SER A 295 15.78 21.77 -3.22
N HIS A 296 16.28 20.71 -3.90
CA HIS A 296 17.18 20.86 -5.02
C HIS A 296 16.71 19.98 -6.19
N PRO A 297 16.39 20.58 -7.38
CA PRO A 297 15.85 19.82 -8.49
C PRO A 297 16.95 19.03 -9.22
N PHE A 298 16.60 17.88 -9.77
CA PHE A 298 17.51 17.09 -10.59
C PHE A 298 17.85 17.73 -11.93
N SER A 299 17.03 18.66 -12.42
CA SER A 299 17.32 19.47 -13.59
C SER A 299 18.51 20.42 -13.41
N ASP A 300 18.94 20.68 -12.17
CA ASP A 300 20.14 21.47 -11.82
C ASP A 300 21.24 20.59 -11.17
N HIS A 301 21.21 19.28 -11.42
CA HIS A 301 22.20 18.33 -10.91
C HIS A 301 22.99 17.72 -12.09
N GLY A 302 24.30 18.01 -12.15
CA GLY A 302 25.15 17.68 -13.30
C GLY A 302 25.09 16.21 -13.72
N LYS A 303 25.12 15.25 -12.78
CA LYS A 303 25.01 13.82 -13.12
C LYS A 303 23.64 13.48 -13.71
N SER A 304 22.56 14.01 -13.16
CA SER A 304 21.19 13.77 -13.65
C SER A 304 21.03 14.32 -15.07
N MET A 305 21.59 15.52 -15.34
CA MET A 305 21.62 16.10 -16.68
C MET A 305 22.37 15.22 -17.69
N CYS A 306 23.55 14.68 -17.28
CA CYS A 306 24.31 13.78 -18.14
C CYS A 306 23.59 12.46 -18.43
N LEU A 307 22.78 11.96 -17.50
CA LEU A 307 21.99 10.74 -17.66
C LEU A 307 20.66 10.98 -18.40
N GLY A 308 20.23 12.25 -18.55
CA GLY A 308 18.90 12.60 -19.06
C GLY A 308 17.77 12.32 -18.05
N GLU A 309 18.10 12.09 -16.78
CA GLU A 309 17.15 11.78 -15.70
C GLU A 309 16.97 13.02 -14.82
N THR A 310 16.15 13.95 -15.28
CA THR A 310 16.01 15.29 -14.66
C THR A 310 14.67 15.50 -13.96
N HIS A 311 13.78 14.51 -13.95
CA HIS A 311 12.52 14.57 -13.23
C HIS A 311 12.74 14.43 -11.71
N GLY A 312 12.09 15.29 -10.93
CA GLY A 312 12.10 15.23 -9.48
C GLY A 312 13.16 16.12 -8.83
N HIS A 313 13.28 15.94 -7.54
CA HIS A 313 14.14 16.75 -6.67
C HIS A 313 14.43 15.99 -5.37
N VAL A 314 15.42 16.43 -4.62
CA VAL A 314 15.63 16.07 -3.23
C VAL A 314 15.06 17.16 -2.35
N LYS A 315 14.30 16.77 -1.31
CA LYS A 315 13.71 17.67 -0.31
C LYS A 315 14.08 17.22 1.10
N ILE A 316 14.51 18.16 1.95
CA ILE A 316 14.85 17.91 3.35
C ILE A 316 14.08 18.89 4.23
N LEU A 317 13.50 18.38 5.31
CA LEU A 317 12.85 19.16 6.36
C LEU A 317 13.71 19.10 7.61
N CYS A 318 13.92 20.26 8.25
CA CYS A 318 14.69 20.38 9.50
C CYS A 318 13.94 21.19 10.55
N ASP A 319 14.11 20.84 11.81
CA ASP A 319 13.68 21.67 12.93
C ASP A 319 14.46 22.99 12.92
N PRO A 320 13.78 24.16 13.00
CA PRO A 320 14.43 25.46 12.86
C PRO A 320 15.31 25.87 14.05
N VAL A 321 15.16 25.20 15.20
CA VAL A 321 15.88 25.54 16.43
C VAL A 321 17.06 24.59 16.65
N SER A 322 16.83 23.28 16.60
CA SER A 322 17.84 22.26 16.84
C SER A 322 18.66 21.89 15.60
N GLY A 323 18.09 22.10 14.38
CA GLY A 323 18.67 21.62 13.13
C GLY A 323 18.47 20.11 12.92
N GLU A 324 17.68 19.42 13.76
CA GLU A 324 17.36 18.00 13.57
C GLU A 324 16.64 17.79 12.26
N VAL A 325 17.07 16.77 11.49
CA VAL A 325 16.36 16.38 10.26
C VAL A 325 15.04 15.70 10.61
N LEU A 326 13.93 16.31 10.24
CA LEU A 326 12.58 15.82 10.48
C LEU A 326 12.12 14.87 9.39
N GLY A 327 12.55 15.09 8.16
CA GLY A 327 12.20 14.25 7.02
C GLY A 327 13.08 14.49 5.81
N GLY A 328 13.17 13.48 4.96
CA GLY A 328 13.88 13.51 3.69
C GLY A 328 13.09 12.80 2.60
N HIS A 329 13.00 13.42 1.43
CA HIS A 329 12.16 12.95 0.33
C HIS A 329 12.88 13.14 -1.01
N ILE A 330 12.61 12.23 -1.91
CA ILE A 330 13.22 12.23 -3.23
C ILE A 330 12.24 11.69 -4.27
#